data_c294949be026881a6a0cf866abf0318b
#
_entry.id   c294949be026881a6a0cf866abf0318b
#
_cell.length_a   1.000
_cell.length_b   1.000
_cell.length_c   1.000
_cell.angle_alpha   90.00
_cell.angle_beta   90.00
_cell.angle_gamma   90.00
#
_symmetry.space_group_name_H-M   'P 1'
#
loop_
_entity.id
_entity.type
_entity.pdbx_description
1 polymer ?
#
loop_
_entity_poly.entity_id
_entity_poly.type
_entity_poly.pdbx_seq_one_letter_code
_entity_poly.pdbx_strand_id
1 'polypeptide(L)'
;NEAYASIDGDRMKRLVEQQTDIAQRYRQAGNQFWGRIIGTSADSETAEWMMVQLRESGVENVRLDSIPLPTQWLPQSWQLTVELDGKATQLTSAWPAYGSVGTSGAGAKLELIDVGLGMATDFQGRDVSGKAVVLHSIATSSTVFNSVRRIGALQRAEQLGAAAIFIVLELPGNLQTAFYDVGTSVPTFSIGSADGAILQRLLTDAALIEPVEIDLQFEVDYVDGLS
;
A
#
# COMPACT_ATOMS: atom_id res chain seq x y z
N ASN A 1 7.90 26.72 -29.96
CA ASN A 1 6.58 26.32 -30.46
C ASN A 1 5.58 27.37 -29.97
N GLU A 2 5.14 28.29 -30.84
CA GLU A 2 4.27 29.43 -30.49
C GLU A 2 2.97 29.01 -29.78
N ALA A 3 2.46 27.79 -30.08
CA ALA A 3 1.24 27.27 -29.47
C ALA A 3 1.30 27.11 -27.94
N TYR A 4 2.49 27.05 -27.37
CA TYR A 4 2.68 26.88 -25.91
C TYR A 4 3.28 28.12 -25.23
N ALA A 5 3.51 29.20 -25.97
CA ALA A 5 4.13 30.43 -25.44
C ALA A 5 3.27 31.13 -24.36
N SER A 6 1.96 30.86 -24.36
CA SER A 6 1.01 31.42 -23.38
C SER A 6 0.86 30.56 -22.12
N ILE A 7 1.52 29.41 -22.03
CA ILE A 7 1.44 28.53 -20.85
C ILE A 7 2.43 29.00 -19.80
N ASP A 8 1.91 29.48 -18.67
CA ASP A 8 2.71 29.86 -17.51
C ASP A 8 3.06 28.61 -16.68
N GLY A 9 4.25 28.06 -16.92
CA GLY A 9 4.75 26.89 -16.22
C GLY A 9 4.93 27.10 -14.71
N ASP A 10 5.28 28.32 -14.29
CA ASP A 10 5.43 28.65 -12.86
C ASP A 10 4.07 28.67 -12.16
N ARG A 11 3.03 29.17 -12.84
CA ARG A 11 1.66 29.08 -12.33
C ARG A 11 1.22 27.63 -12.18
N MET A 12 1.46 26.78 -13.20
CA MET A 12 1.15 25.37 -13.12
C MET A 12 1.85 24.67 -11.96
N LYS A 13 3.12 24.97 -11.76
CA LYS A 13 3.91 24.45 -10.64
C LYS A 13 3.30 24.84 -9.30
N ARG A 14 2.96 26.12 -9.10
CA ARG A 14 2.31 26.60 -7.87
C ARG A 14 0.98 25.90 -7.60
N LEU A 15 0.17 25.64 -8.62
CA LEU A 15 -1.10 24.89 -8.46
C LEU A 15 -0.84 23.45 -7.99
N VAL A 16 0.17 22.78 -8.54
CA VAL A 16 0.57 21.43 -8.10
C VAL A 16 1.10 21.46 -6.66
N GLU A 17 1.90 22.45 -6.29
CA GLU A 17 2.39 22.65 -4.93
C GLU A 17 1.22 22.82 -3.94
N GLN A 18 0.24 23.65 -4.24
CA GLN A 18 -0.96 23.85 -3.40
C GLN A 18 -1.76 22.57 -3.21
N GLN A 19 -1.96 21.79 -4.27
CA GLN A 19 -2.61 20.48 -4.17
C GLN A 19 -1.81 19.48 -3.31
N THR A 20 -0.48 19.51 -3.44
CA THR A 20 0.41 18.67 -2.66
C THR A 20 0.37 19.04 -1.18
N ASP A 21 0.30 20.33 -0.88
CA ASP A 21 0.20 20.84 0.49
C ASP A 21 -1.07 20.36 1.20
N ILE A 22 -2.20 20.22 0.51
CA ILE A 22 -3.41 19.63 1.08
C ILE A 22 -3.15 18.19 1.55
N ALA A 23 -2.57 17.36 0.69
CA ALA A 23 -2.24 15.97 1.03
C ALA A 23 -1.20 15.89 2.17
N GLN A 24 -0.20 16.79 2.19
CA GLN A 24 0.81 16.83 3.24
C GLN A 24 0.22 17.25 4.59
N ARG A 25 -0.67 18.25 4.63
CA ARG A 25 -1.37 18.63 5.88
C ARG A 25 -2.20 17.48 6.42
N TYR A 26 -2.90 16.74 5.57
CA TYR A 26 -3.66 15.55 5.95
C TYR A 26 -2.76 14.49 6.59
N ARG A 27 -1.58 14.23 5.99
CA ARG A 27 -0.55 13.34 6.57
C ARG A 27 -0.06 13.85 7.93
N GLN A 28 0.27 15.15 8.04
CA GLN A 28 0.79 15.77 9.27
C GLN A 28 -0.24 15.76 10.40
N ALA A 29 -1.53 15.69 10.09
CA ALA A 29 -2.60 15.48 11.07
C ALA A 29 -2.66 14.06 11.64
N GLY A 30 -1.73 13.16 11.26
CA GLY A 30 -1.61 11.80 11.80
C GLY A 30 -2.21 10.71 10.91
N ASN A 31 -2.69 11.04 9.72
CA ASN A 31 -3.28 10.05 8.80
C ASN A 31 -2.18 9.25 8.11
N GLN A 32 -2.01 7.99 8.49
CA GLN A 32 -0.99 7.10 7.91
C GLN A 32 -1.32 6.75 6.45
N PHE A 33 -2.59 6.49 6.14
CA PHE A 33 -3.09 6.37 4.77
C PHE A 33 -3.45 7.75 4.24
N TRP A 34 -2.52 8.40 3.57
CA TRP A 34 -2.60 9.79 3.19
C TRP A 34 -2.60 10.03 1.69
N GLY A 35 -3.16 11.16 1.30
CA GLY A 35 -3.34 11.56 -0.09
C GLY A 35 -4.61 12.40 -0.18
N ARG A 36 -5.12 12.55 -1.40
CA ARG A 36 -6.44 13.11 -1.67
C ARG A 36 -7.39 11.97 -1.95
N ILE A 37 -7.62 11.17 -0.90
CA ILE A 37 -8.36 9.92 -1.01
C ILE A 37 -9.84 10.23 -0.91
N ILE A 38 -10.61 9.73 -1.86
CA ILE A 38 -12.06 9.92 -1.97
C ILE A 38 -12.75 9.61 -0.63
N GLY A 39 -13.62 10.52 -0.20
CA GLY A 39 -14.37 10.42 1.06
C GLY A 39 -13.61 10.92 2.30
N THR A 40 -12.38 11.42 2.15
CA THR A 40 -11.59 12.02 3.23
C THR A 40 -11.73 13.55 3.24
N SER A 41 -11.34 14.19 4.37
CA SER A 41 -11.30 15.66 4.44
C SER A 41 -10.33 16.29 3.42
N ALA A 42 -9.26 15.57 3.05
CA ALA A 42 -8.33 16.04 2.02
C ALA A 42 -8.95 16.03 0.62
N ASP A 43 -9.87 15.11 0.35
CA ASP A 43 -10.65 15.08 -0.88
C ASP A 43 -11.59 16.28 -0.96
N SER A 44 -12.40 16.51 0.08
CA SER A 44 -13.31 17.65 0.18
C SER A 44 -12.58 18.99 0.05
N GLU A 45 -11.46 19.17 0.77
CA GLU A 45 -10.63 20.37 0.69
C GLU A 45 -10.06 20.57 -0.74
N THR A 46 -9.68 19.48 -1.41
CA THR A 46 -9.20 19.53 -2.81
C THR A 46 -10.31 19.95 -3.77
N ALA A 47 -11.53 19.44 -3.59
CA ALA A 47 -12.67 19.79 -4.42
C ALA A 47 -13.04 21.28 -4.26
N GLU A 48 -13.07 21.77 -3.02
CA GLU A 48 -13.30 23.20 -2.73
C GLU A 48 -12.21 24.09 -3.33
N TRP A 49 -10.93 23.72 -3.14
CA TRP A 49 -9.82 24.43 -3.73
C TRP A 49 -9.92 24.48 -5.26
N MET A 50 -10.24 23.36 -5.90
CA MET A 50 -10.38 23.28 -7.36
C MET A 50 -11.52 24.19 -7.86
N MET A 51 -12.63 24.24 -7.14
CA MET A 51 -13.76 25.12 -7.45
C MET A 51 -13.33 26.60 -7.42
N VAL A 52 -12.52 26.99 -6.44
CA VAL A 52 -11.95 28.35 -6.35
C VAL A 52 -11.05 28.63 -7.55
N GLN A 53 -10.11 27.74 -7.87
CA GLN A 53 -9.18 27.93 -8.99
C GLN A 53 -9.88 28.05 -10.34
N LEU A 54 -10.96 27.29 -10.56
CA LEU A 54 -11.76 27.36 -11.77
C LEU A 54 -12.46 28.73 -11.89
N ARG A 55 -13.06 29.23 -10.80
CA ARG A 55 -13.71 30.56 -10.77
C ARG A 55 -12.70 31.68 -11.03
N GLU A 56 -11.54 31.65 -10.38
CA GLU A 56 -10.44 32.60 -10.58
C GLU A 56 -9.91 32.59 -12.02
N SER A 57 -10.01 31.46 -12.69
CA SER A 57 -9.66 31.32 -14.11
C SER A 57 -10.76 31.75 -15.08
N GLY A 58 -11.85 32.30 -14.57
CA GLY A 58 -12.98 32.83 -15.37
C GLY A 58 -13.99 31.79 -15.82
N VAL A 59 -13.96 30.57 -15.25
CA VAL A 59 -14.99 29.57 -15.53
C VAL A 59 -16.25 29.95 -14.76
N GLU A 60 -17.35 30.12 -15.51
CA GLU A 60 -18.66 30.46 -14.93
C GLU A 60 -19.42 29.22 -14.51
N ASN A 61 -20.37 29.38 -13.59
CA ASN A 61 -21.29 28.32 -13.14
C ASN A 61 -20.61 27.10 -12.53
N VAL A 62 -19.45 27.27 -11.91
CA VAL A 62 -18.75 26.20 -11.18
C VAL A 62 -19.56 25.84 -9.94
N ARG A 63 -19.92 24.57 -9.82
CA ARG A 63 -20.62 24.00 -8.67
C ARG A 63 -19.93 22.71 -8.20
N LEU A 64 -20.16 22.38 -6.96
CA LEU A 64 -19.74 21.12 -6.35
C LEU A 64 -21.01 20.27 -6.17
N ASP A 65 -21.02 19.10 -6.76
CA ASP A 65 -22.10 18.14 -6.60
C ASP A 65 -21.57 16.94 -5.81
N SER A 66 -22.21 16.62 -4.68
CA SER A 66 -21.89 15.43 -3.91
C SER A 66 -22.49 14.19 -4.57
N ILE A 67 -21.68 13.15 -4.70
CA ILE A 67 -22.05 11.87 -5.31
C ILE A 67 -22.04 10.80 -4.21
N PRO A 68 -23.13 10.03 -4.02
CA PRO A 68 -23.12 8.92 -3.09
C PRO A 68 -22.17 7.84 -3.58
N LEU A 69 -21.23 7.45 -2.73
CA LEU A 69 -20.28 6.40 -3.00
C LEU A 69 -20.70 5.10 -2.30
N PRO A 70 -20.35 3.94 -2.87
CA PRO A 70 -20.42 2.69 -2.14
C PRO A 70 -19.50 2.73 -0.93
N THR A 71 -19.68 1.79 -0.02
CA THR A 71 -18.80 1.63 1.15
C THR A 71 -17.34 1.67 0.74
N GLN A 72 -16.57 2.59 1.36
CA GLN A 72 -15.15 2.81 1.07
C GLN A 72 -14.30 2.04 2.07
N TRP A 73 -13.23 1.42 1.56
CA TRP A 73 -12.18 0.80 2.36
C TRP A 73 -11.17 1.85 2.77
N LEU A 74 -11.02 2.09 4.07
CA LEU A 74 -10.10 3.09 4.63
C LEU A 74 -9.21 2.47 5.71
N PRO A 75 -7.95 2.15 5.39
CA PRO A 75 -6.99 1.72 6.39
C PRO A 75 -6.65 2.88 7.34
N GLN A 76 -6.74 2.62 8.63
CA GLN A 76 -6.52 3.60 9.68
C GLN A 76 -5.07 3.58 10.16
N SER A 77 -4.59 2.39 10.52
CA SER A 77 -3.23 2.21 11.01
C SER A 77 -2.69 0.83 10.66
N TRP A 78 -1.37 0.74 10.49
CA TRP A 78 -0.68 -0.55 10.37
C TRP A 78 0.74 -0.47 10.90
N GLN A 79 1.19 -1.59 11.42
CA GLN A 79 2.56 -1.76 11.87
C GLN A 79 3.01 -3.19 11.60
N LEU A 80 4.15 -3.33 10.95
CA LEU A 80 4.83 -4.58 10.70
C LEU A 80 6.18 -4.52 11.38
N THR A 81 6.43 -5.42 12.32
CA THR A 81 7.66 -5.43 13.13
C THR A 81 8.27 -6.82 13.16
N VAL A 82 9.56 -6.89 12.91
CA VAL A 82 10.37 -8.10 13.04
C VAL A 82 11.45 -7.90 14.09
N GLU A 83 11.97 -8.97 14.68
CA GLU A 83 13.14 -8.89 15.54
C GLU A 83 14.40 -9.07 14.68
N LEU A 84 15.28 -8.06 14.69
CA LEU A 84 16.58 -8.06 14.03
C LEU A 84 17.67 -7.77 15.06
N ASP A 85 18.62 -8.69 15.22
CA ASP A 85 19.74 -8.57 16.14
C ASP A 85 19.30 -8.22 17.59
N GLY A 86 18.21 -8.86 18.06
CA GLY A 86 17.62 -8.63 19.39
C GLY A 86 16.89 -7.30 19.55
N LYS A 87 16.56 -6.63 18.43
CA LYS A 87 15.82 -5.36 18.43
C LYS A 87 14.58 -5.42 17.54
N ALA A 88 13.48 -4.91 18.06
CA ALA A 88 12.28 -4.71 17.27
C ALA A 88 12.57 -3.70 16.14
N THR A 89 12.38 -4.14 14.91
CA THR A 89 12.65 -3.35 13.70
C THR A 89 11.36 -3.24 12.89
N GLN A 90 10.89 -2.02 12.71
CA GLN A 90 9.67 -1.74 11.93
C GLN A 90 9.99 -1.72 10.43
N LEU A 91 9.15 -2.38 9.64
CA LEU A 91 9.19 -2.32 8.18
C LEU A 91 8.45 -1.06 7.72
N THR A 92 9.19 0.02 7.56
CA THR A 92 8.62 1.37 7.35
C THR A 92 8.06 1.60 5.96
N SER A 93 8.43 0.78 5.00
CA SER A 93 7.90 0.82 3.63
C SER A 93 6.61 0.03 3.44
N ALA A 94 6.19 -0.73 4.44
CA ALA A 94 4.97 -1.51 4.35
C ALA A 94 3.77 -0.63 3.99
N TRP A 95 3.04 -1.02 2.94
CA TRP A 95 1.85 -0.32 2.48
C TRP A 95 0.74 -1.33 2.21
N PRO A 96 -0.45 -1.15 2.80
CA PRO A 96 -1.52 -2.12 2.64
C PRO A 96 -2.02 -2.15 1.19
N ALA A 97 -2.29 -3.34 0.69
CA ALA A 97 -2.93 -3.50 -0.60
C ALA A 97 -4.41 -3.13 -0.50
N TYR A 98 -4.91 -2.44 -1.53
CA TYR A 98 -6.28 -1.96 -1.56
C TYR A 98 -7.29 -3.13 -1.44
N GLY A 99 -8.23 -2.98 -0.53
CA GLY A 99 -9.25 -3.98 -0.28
C GLY A 99 -8.83 -5.16 0.60
N SER A 100 -7.56 -5.20 1.07
CA SER A 100 -7.15 -6.25 2.00
C SER A 100 -7.81 -6.10 3.38
N VAL A 101 -8.02 -7.21 4.07
CA VAL A 101 -8.67 -7.21 5.38
C VAL A 101 -7.69 -6.84 6.49
N GLY A 102 -8.20 -6.23 7.56
CA GLY A 102 -7.45 -5.94 8.77
C GLY A 102 -7.18 -7.19 9.62
N THR A 103 -6.32 -7.04 10.63
CA THR A 103 -6.15 -8.01 11.71
C THR A 103 -7.24 -7.82 12.77
N SER A 104 -7.47 -8.83 13.63
CA SER A 104 -8.24 -8.62 14.85
C SER A 104 -7.53 -7.62 15.77
N GLY A 105 -8.27 -6.97 16.69
CA GLY A 105 -7.76 -5.89 17.54
C GLY A 105 -6.49 -6.20 18.35
N ALA A 106 -6.14 -7.47 18.55
CA ALA A 106 -4.89 -7.88 19.19
C ALA A 106 -3.70 -7.95 18.21
N GLY A 107 -3.94 -7.75 16.91
CA GLY A 107 -2.94 -8.03 15.88
C GLY A 107 -2.74 -9.54 15.65
N ALA A 108 -1.67 -9.86 14.92
CA ALA A 108 -1.27 -11.24 14.65
C ALA A 108 0.25 -11.39 14.75
N LYS A 109 0.71 -12.44 15.40
CA LYS A 109 2.11 -12.87 15.38
C LYS A 109 2.22 -14.09 14.50
N LEU A 110 2.94 -13.99 13.38
CA LEU A 110 2.94 -14.98 12.32
C LEU A 110 4.37 -15.41 11.99
N GLU A 111 4.58 -16.71 11.78
CA GLU A 111 5.80 -17.24 11.20
C GLU A 111 5.90 -16.79 9.73
N LEU A 112 7.09 -16.37 9.30
CA LEU A 112 7.37 -15.95 7.92
C LEU A 112 7.90 -17.10 7.09
N ILE A 113 7.35 -17.28 5.90
CA ILE A 113 7.82 -18.25 4.91
C ILE A 113 8.09 -17.54 3.59
N ASP A 114 9.33 -17.59 3.14
CA ASP A 114 9.70 -17.12 1.80
C ASP A 114 9.27 -18.14 0.75
N VAL A 115 8.44 -17.71 -0.19
CA VAL A 115 7.96 -18.52 -1.32
C VAL A 115 8.41 -17.93 -2.67
N GLY A 116 9.51 -17.17 -2.65
CA GLY A 116 10.17 -16.68 -3.85
C GLY A 116 9.23 -15.89 -4.77
N LEU A 117 9.14 -16.29 -6.03
CA LEU A 117 8.23 -15.66 -6.99
C LEU A 117 6.77 -16.13 -6.82
N GLY A 118 6.50 -17.14 -6.01
CA GLY A 118 5.18 -17.71 -5.79
C GLY A 118 4.69 -18.61 -6.92
N MET A 119 5.60 -19.22 -7.67
CA MET A 119 5.26 -20.28 -8.61
C MET A 119 4.71 -21.50 -7.87
N ALA A 120 3.96 -22.37 -8.54
CA ALA A 120 3.43 -23.58 -7.90
C ALA A 120 4.52 -24.47 -7.26
N THR A 121 5.69 -24.49 -7.87
CA THR A 121 6.88 -25.21 -7.37
C THR A 121 7.46 -24.60 -6.10
N ASP A 122 7.30 -23.28 -5.91
CA ASP A 122 7.88 -22.57 -4.77
C ASP A 122 7.15 -22.89 -3.46
N PHE A 123 5.91 -23.39 -3.56
CA PHE A 123 5.12 -23.85 -2.42
C PHE A 123 5.32 -25.34 -2.09
N GLN A 124 5.96 -26.11 -2.98
CA GLN A 124 6.13 -27.55 -2.76
C GLN A 124 7.01 -27.81 -1.53
N GLY A 125 6.52 -28.64 -0.61
CA GLY A 125 7.22 -28.99 0.62
C GLY A 125 7.26 -27.87 1.68
N ARG A 126 6.55 -26.76 1.46
CA ARG A 126 6.42 -25.65 2.42
C ARG A 126 5.02 -25.65 3.00
N ASP A 127 4.94 -25.71 4.32
CA ASP A 127 3.69 -25.49 5.04
C ASP A 127 3.51 -24.00 5.28
N VAL A 128 2.54 -23.39 4.60
CA VAL A 128 2.21 -21.96 4.72
C VAL A 128 0.90 -21.73 5.46
N SER A 129 0.24 -22.78 5.90
CA SER A 129 -1.05 -22.69 6.57
C SER A 129 -0.93 -21.96 7.91
N GLY A 130 -1.71 -20.90 8.09
CA GLY A 130 -1.66 -20.04 9.29
C GLY A 130 -0.43 -19.16 9.40
N LYS A 131 0.41 -19.09 8.36
CA LYS A 131 1.67 -18.33 8.36
C LYS A 131 1.60 -17.13 7.40
N ALA A 132 2.55 -16.23 7.53
CA ALA A 132 2.73 -15.13 6.59
C ALA A 132 3.70 -15.52 5.48
N VAL A 133 3.31 -15.33 4.22
CA VAL A 133 4.18 -15.61 3.08
C VAL A 133 4.86 -14.35 2.57
N VAL A 134 6.13 -14.47 2.21
CA VAL A 134 6.91 -13.44 1.53
C VAL A 134 7.03 -13.81 0.05
N LEU A 135 6.56 -12.92 -0.81
CA LEU A 135 6.62 -13.00 -2.27
C LEU A 135 7.57 -11.93 -2.81
N HIS A 136 8.31 -12.24 -3.84
CA HIS A 136 9.18 -11.29 -4.53
C HIS A 136 8.58 -10.87 -5.87
N SER A 137 8.31 -9.59 -6.05
CA SER A 137 7.76 -9.05 -7.28
C SER A 137 8.84 -8.42 -8.14
N ILE A 138 9.06 -9.00 -9.30
CA ILE A 138 9.98 -8.46 -10.31
C ILE A 138 9.23 -7.45 -11.16
N ALA A 139 9.77 -6.25 -11.29
CA ALA A 139 9.25 -5.22 -12.16
C ALA A 139 9.25 -5.68 -13.63
N THR A 140 8.16 -5.42 -14.31
CA THR A 140 8.02 -5.64 -15.75
C THR A 140 7.72 -4.32 -16.45
N SER A 141 7.70 -4.30 -17.78
CA SER A 141 7.48 -3.09 -18.56
C SER A 141 6.15 -2.37 -18.31
N SER A 142 5.19 -3.03 -17.66
CA SER A 142 3.85 -2.46 -17.44
C SER A 142 3.52 -2.16 -15.98
N THR A 143 4.07 -2.92 -15.03
CA THR A 143 3.84 -2.68 -13.60
C THR A 143 4.80 -3.49 -12.73
N VAL A 144 5.12 -2.96 -11.55
CA VAL A 144 5.98 -3.60 -10.55
C VAL A 144 5.37 -4.88 -9.97
N PHE A 145 4.05 -5.06 -10.07
CA PHE A 145 3.33 -6.21 -9.51
C PHE A 145 3.00 -7.31 -10.53
N ASN A 146 3.37 -7.15 -11.80
CA ASN A 146 2.95 -8.09 -12.84
C ASN A 146 3.44 -9.51 -12.63
N SER A 147 4.62 -9.72 -12.04
CA SER A 147 5.14 -11.06 -11.82
C SER A 147 4.22 -11.87 -10.90
N VAL A 148 3.85 -11.35 -9.73
CA VAL A 148 2.99 -12.04 -8.77
C VAL A 148 1.53 -12.18 -9.24
N ARG A 149 1.01 -11.20 -9.97
CA ARG A 149 -0.37 -11.25 -10.52
C ARG A 149 -0.50 -12.27 -11.64
N ARG A 150 0.43 -12.28 -12.60
CA ARG A 150 0.36 -13.16 -13.78
C ARG A 150 0.41 -14.63 -13.44
N ILE A 151 1.12 -15.00 -12.39
CA ILE A 151 1.27 -16.41 -12.00
C ILE A 151 0.25 -16.86 -10.95
N GLY A 152 -0.66 -15.98 -10.52
CA GLY A 152 -1.67 -16.29 -9.50
C GLY A 152 -1.06 -16.59 -8.13
N ALA A 153 0.04 -15.95 -7.77
CA ALA A 153 0.78 -16.23 -6.53
C ALA A 153 -0.04 -15.91 -5.28
N LEU A 154 -0.79 -14.80 -5.30
CA LEU A 154 -1.62 -14.35 -4.19
C LEU A 154 -2.74 -15.36 -3.89
N GLN A 155 -3.50 -15.73 -4.91
CA GLN A 155 -4.59 -16.69 -4.80
C GLN A 155 -4.08 -18.06 -4.35
N ARG A 156 -2.90 -18.45 -4.83
CA ARG A 156 -2.27 -19.72 -4.40
C ARG A 156 -1.86 -19.70 -2.94
N ALA A 157 -1.26 -18.60 -2.47
CA ALA A 157 -0.91 -18.44 -1.06
C ALA A 157 -2.15 -18.56 -0.16
N GLU A 158 -3.23 -17.85 -0.52
CA GLU A 158 -4.50 -17.90 0.20
C GLU A 158 -5.14 -19.31 0.17
N GLN A 159 -5.20 -19.95 -1.00
CA GLN A 159 -5.73 -21.32 -1.12
C GLN A 159 -4.97 -22.35 -0.29
N LEU A 160 -3.68 -22.12 -0.06
CA LEU A 160 -2.84 -22.95 0.80
C LEU A 160 -2.91 -22.54 2.28
N GLY A 161 -3.78 -21.59 2.61
CA GLY A 161 -4.07 -21.19 4.00
C GLY A 161 -3.12 -20.17 4.60
N ALA A 162 -2.37 -19.40 3.79
CA ALA A 162 -1.57 -18.30 4.31
C ALA A 162 -2.46 -17.31 5.08
N ALA A 163 -1.97 -16.83 6.24
CA ALA A 163 -2.67 -15.89 7.10
C ALA A 163 -2.38 -14.42 6.77
N ALA A 164 -1.28 -14.15 6.08
CA ALA A 164 -0.92 -12.84 5.53
C ALA A 164 -0.01 -12.98 4.32
N ILE A 165 0.06 -11.95 3.48
CA ILE A 165 0.89 -11.93 2.27
C ILE A 165 1.70 -10.63 2.24
N PHE A 166 3.02 -10.75 2.09
CA PHE A 166 3.94 -9.63 1.93
C PHE A 166 4.61 -9.71 0.56
N ILE A 167 4.50 -8.64 -0.23
CA ILE A 167 5.03 -8.56 -1.58
C ILE A 167 6.23 -7.61 -1.58
N VAL A 168 7.42 -8.17 -1.59
CA VAL A 168 8.67 -7.39 -1.71
C VAL A 168 8.81 -6.88 -3.13
N LEU A 169 8.97 -5.58 -3.27
CA LEU A 169 9.21 -4.92 -4.55
C LEU A 169 10.69 -4.90 -4.85
N GLU A 170 11.11 -5.65 -5.84
CA GLU A 170 12.51 -5.71 -6.31
C GLU A 170 12.85 -4.49 -7.16
N LEU A 171 12.74 -3.31 -6.54
CA LEU A 171 13.09 -2.00 -7.10
C LEU A 171 14.06 -1.27 -6.18
N PRO A 172 15.01 -0.47 -6.71
CA PRO A 172 15.92 0.31 -5.88
C PRO A 172 15.18 1.24 -4.92
N GLY A 173 15.65 1.30 -3.67
CA GLY A 173 15.10 2.15 -2.61
C GLY A 173 14.04 1.44 -1.76
N ASN A 174 13.49 2.16 -0.79
CA ASN A 174 12.47 1.64 0.13
C ASN A 174 11.11 2.24 -0.19
N LEU A 175 10.57 1.90 -1.37
CA LEU A 175 9.36 2.50 -1.90
C LEU A 175 8.11 2.05 -1.15
N GLN A 176 7.25 3.00 -0.81
CA GLN A 176 5.86 2.75 -0.44
C GLN A 176 4.99 2.82 -1.70
N THR A 177 4.29 1.76 -2.02
CA THR A 177 3.48 1.69 -3.25
C THR A 177 2.16 0.99 -3.00
N ALA A 178 1.06 1.63 -3.37
CA ALA A 178 -0.25 1.00 -3.32
C ALA A 178 -0.35 -0.14 -4.36
N PHE A 179 -0.91 -1.26 -3.93
CA PHE A 179 -1.26 -2.38 -4.77
C PHE A 179 -2.79 -2.50 -4.84
N TYR A 180 -3.34 -2.39 -6.03
CA TYR A 180 -4.79 -2.44 -6.26
C TYR A 180 -5.20 -3.84 -6.74
N ASP A 181 -6.47 -4.21 -6.45
CA ASP A 181 -7.10 -5.42 -6.97
C ASP A 181 -6.38 -6.71 -6.53
N VAL A 182 -6.24 -6.88 -5.22
CA VAL A 182 -5.55 -8.05 -4.63
C VAL A 182 -6.37 -9.32 -4.76
N GLY A 183 -7.69 -9.23 -4.63
CA GLY A 183 -8.61 -10.37 -4.66
C GLY A 183 -8.31 -11.42 -3.59
N THR A 184 -7.72 -11.02 -2.46
CA THR A 184 -7.44 -11.89 -1.31
C THR A 184 -8.25 -11.47 -0.09
N SER A 185 -8.60 -12.41 0.78
CA SER A 185 -9.29 -12.20 2.05
C SER A 185 -8.36 -12.23 3.26
N VAL A 186 -7.06 -12.06 3.05
CA VAL A 186 -6.05 -11.99 4.10
C VAL A 186 -5.30 -10.65 4.06
N PRO A 187 -4.73 -10.17 5.19
CA PRO A 187 -3.89 -8.99 5.20
C PRO A 187 -2.78 -9.08 4.16
N THR A 188 -2.72 -8.12 3.25
CA THR A 188 -1.75 -8.12 2.15
C THR A 188 -1.06 -6.76 2.07
N PHE A 189 0.27 -6.77 1.99
CA PHE A 189 1.09 -5.56 1.97
C PHE A 189 2.13 -5.62 0.85
N SER A 190 2.42 -4.46 0.25
CA SER A 190 3.67 -4.26 -0.48
C SER A 190 4.76 -3.80 0.49
N ILE A 191 6.00 -4.21 0.23
CA ILE A 191 7.18 -3.89 1.03
C ILE A 191 8.29 -3.44 0.08
N GLY A 192 8.94 -2.32 0.37
CA GLY A 192 10.07 -1.83 -0.41
C GLY A 192 11.31 -2.72 -0.27
N SER A 193 12.23 -2.63 -1.23
CA SER A 193 13.35 -3.57 -1.32
C SER A 193 14.31 -3.49 -0.13
N ALA A 194 14.48 -2.33 0.52
CA ALA A 194 15.37 -2.24 1.67
C ALA A 194 14.80 -3.01 2.89
N ASP A 195 13.49 -2.87 3.18
CA ASP A 195 12.82 -3.67 4.22
C ASP A 195 12.71 -5.13 3.78
N GLY A 196 12.51 -5.39 2.49
CA GLY A 196 12.55 -6.74 1.92
C GLY A 196 13.89 -7.44 2.13
N ALA A 197 15.01 -6.71 2.02
CA ALA A 197 16.34 -7.24 2.31
C ALA A 197 16.52 -7.62 3.79
N ILE A 198 15.86 -6.91 4.71
CA ILE A 198 15.83 -7.30 6.14
C ILE A 198 15.11 -8.65 6.28
N LEU A 199 13.94 -8.80 5.67
CA LEU A 199 13.20 -10.07 5.69
C LEU A 199 14.02 -11.22 5.09
N GLN A 200 14.63 -11.00 3.94
CA GLN A 200 15.46 -11.99 3.26
C GLN A 200 16.66 -12.42 4.12
N ARG A 201 17.34 -11.46 4.75
CA ARG A 201 18.45 -11.75 5.67
C ARG A 201 17.98 -12.63 6.83
N LEU A 202 16.91 -12.23 7.51
CA LEU A 202 16.35 -12.98 8.63
C LEU A 202 15.98 -14.40 8.23
N LEU A 203 15.29 -14.56 7.10
CA LEU A 203 14.85 -15.86 6.59
C LEU A 203 16.04 -16.75 6.14
N THR A 204 17.15 -16.13 5.69
CA THR A 204 18.35 -16.87 5.31
C THR A 204 19.17 -17.28 6.53
N ASP A 205 19.36 -16.39 7.50
CA ASP A 205 20.22 -16.60 8.66
C ASP A 205 19.55 -17.49 9.72
N ALA A 206 18.23 -17.30 9.94
CA ALA A 206 17.46 -18.02 10.96
C ALA A 206 16.91 -19.38 10.49
N ALA A 207 16.85 -19.64 9.18
CA ALA A 207 16.24 -20.84 8.61
C ALA A 207 16.80 -22.20 9.12
N LEU A 208 17.88 -22.17 9.89
CA LEU A 208 18.53 -23.34 10.46
C LEU A 208 18.36 -23.46 11.99
N ILE A 209 17.77 -22.46 12.67
CA ILE A 209 17.81 -22.41 14.14
C ILE A 209 16.40 -22.19 14.74
N GLU A 210 15.68 -21.17 14.31
CA GLU A 210 14.35 -20.80 14.85
C GLU A 210 13.45 -20.20 13.74
N PRO A 211 12.11 -20.37 13.84
CA PRO A 211 11.18 -19.69 12.94
C PRO A 211 11.32 -18.16 13.07
N VAL A 212 11.35 -17.47 11.95
CA VAL A 212 11.28 -16.00 11.92
C VAL A 212 9.83 -15.58 12.05
N GLU A 213 9.53 -14.72 13.01
CA GLU A 213 8.19 -14.22 13.25
C GLU A 213 8.06 -12.74 12.92
N ILE A 214 6.86 -12.33 12.54
CA ILE A 214 6.47 -10.94 12.34
C ILE A 214 5.26 -10.60 13.19
N ASP A 215 5.32 -9.46 13.88
CA ASP A 215 4.17 -8.86 14.53
C ASP A 215 3.47 -7.94 13.52
N LEU A 216 2.21 -8.25 13.23
CA LEU A 216 1.36 -7.53 12.29
C LEU A 216 0.17 -6.92 13.03
N GLN A 217 0.04 -5.61 12.96
CA GLN A 217 -1.16 -4.88 13.34
C GLN A 217 -1.69 -4.16 12.10
N PHE A 218 -2.99 -4.26 11.85
CA PHE A 218 -3.62 -3.60 10.73
C PHE A 218 -5.10 -3.34 11.02
N GLU A 219 -5.46 -2.06 11.09
CA GLU A 219 -6.81 -1.58 11.33
C GLU A 219 -7.40 -1.00 10.04
N VAL A 220 -8.59 -1.43 9.72
CA VAL A 220 -9.35 -1.01 8.53
C VAL A 220 -10.77 -0.66 8.92
N ASP A 221 -11.24 0.48 8.45
CA ASP A 221 -12.64 0.87 8.51
C ASP A 221 -13.30 0.73 7.14
N TYR A 222 -14.58 0.42 7.18
CA TYR A 222 -15.46 0.43 6.02
C TYR A 222 -16.53 1.50 6.25
N VAL A 223 -16.45 2.60 5.51
CA VAL A 223 -17.30 3.76 5.73
C VAL A 223 -18.18 4.01 4.50
N ASP A 224 -19.45 4.30 4.73
CA ASP A 224 -20.34 4.82 3.70
C ASP A 224 -19.97 6.29 3.46
N GLY A 225 -19.75 6.64 2.20
CA GLY A 225 -19.18 7.94 1.87
C GLY A 225 -19.98 8.73 0.86
N LEU A 226 -19.80 10.05 0.98
CA LEU A 226 -20.14 11.01 -0.07
C LEU A 226 -18.83 11.62 -0.57
N SER A 227 -18.69 11.72 -1.85
CA SER A 227 -17.61 12.46 -2.51
C SER A 227 -18.08 13.86 -2.86
#